data_fbc9010fdd261637a9424080914456ed
#
_entry.id   fbc9010fdd261637a9424080914456ed
#
_cell.length_a   1.000
_cell.length_b   1.000
_cell.length_c   1.000
_cell.angle_alpha   90.00
_cell.angle_beta   90.00
_cell.angle_gamma   90.00
#
_symmetry.space_group_name_H-M   'P 1'
#
loop_
_entity.id
_entity.type
_entity.pdbx_description
1 polymer ?
#
loop_
_entity_poly.entity_id
_entity_poly.type
_entity_poly.pdbx_seq_one_letter_code
_entity_poly.pdbx_strand_id
1 'polypeptide(L)'
;MRVIVTRPEREAQRWVRDLSALGLEALALPLIKVGPADKPADLVQAWQQLADYVGVMFVSGNAVEHFYALKPPLVPEFSAQEAIKTRVWATGPGTARALLRAGVAPERLDAPALDAGQFDSEALWQVVGAQVQPGSRVLIVRGGDSAGSESAGQGTGREWFAQRVALAGGRAEFVVAYQRSAPDFSPHERELACQAATDGAVWLFSSSEAVANLRAWLPAQSWASARALATHPRIAAAAIKAGFGVVCESRPTLPDVVASLAQHFRIKP
;
A
#
# COMPACT_ATOMS: atom_id res chain seq x y z
N MET A 1 -7.21 12.20 -22.80
CA MET A 1 -7.91 11.66 -21.60
C MET A 1 -6.86 11.28 -20.59
N ARG A 2 -6.95 11.80 -19.39
CA ARG A 2 -5.89 11.75 -18.37
C ARG A 2 -6.19 10.78 -17.22
N VAL A 3 -5.14 10.33 -16.54
CA VAL A 3 -5.21 9.46 -15.36
C VAL A 3 -4.92 10.29 -14.10
N ILE A 4 -5.82 10.25 -13.12
CA ILE A 4 -5.63 10.89 -11.82
C ILE A 4 -5.05 9.86 -10.84
N VAL A 5 -3.79 10.03 -10.45
CA VAL A 5 -3.08 9.12 -9.55
C VAL A 5 -3.28 9.57 -8.11
N THR A 6 -3.95 8.75 -7.29
CA THR A 6 -4.41 9.12 -5.93
C THR A 6 -3.55 8.58 -4.79
N ARG A 7 -2.40 7.99 -5.11
CA ARG A 7 -1.43 7.45 -4.13
C ARG A 7 -0.83 8.56 -3.26
N PRO A 8 -0.22 8.23 -2.12
CA PRO A 8 0.61 9.19 -1.36
C PRO A 8 1.64 9.88 -2.28
N GLU A 9 1.97 11.14 -1.98
CA GLU A 9 2.72 12.06 -2.85
C GLU A 9 3.91 11.42 -3.60
N ARG A 10 4.86 10.83 -2.87
CA ARG A 10 6.06 10.22 -3.49
C ARG A 10 5.72 9.11 -4.48
N GLU A 11 4.74 8.28 -4.13
CA GLU A 11 4.27 7.20 -5.01
C GLU A 11 3.51 7.76 -6.21
N ALA A 12 2.65 8.77 -5.99
CA ALA A 12 1.89 9.41 -7.06
C ALA A 12 2.82 10.02 -8.10
N GLN A 13 3.83 10.75 -7.68
CA GLN A 13 4.82 11.36 -8.58
C GLN A 13 5.62 10.31 -9.37
N ARG A 14 5.98 9.18 -8.74
CA ARG A 14 6.62 8.07 -9.45
C ARG A 14 5.68 7.48 -10.52
N TRP A 15 4.44 7.19 -10.14
CA TRP A 15 3.45 6.65 -11.08
C TRP A 15 3.14 7.60 -12.23
N VAL A 16 3.08 8.91 -11.98
CA VAL A 16 2.91 9.92 -13.04
C VAL A 16 4.08 9.86 -14.01
N ARG A 17 5.34 9.84 -13.53
CA ARG A 17 6.51 9.70 -14.39
C ARG A 17 6.48 8.42 -15.21
N ASP A 18 6.17 7.28 -14.57
CA ASP A 18 6.14 5.96 -15.23
C ASP A 18 5.04 5.91 -16.31
N LEU A 19 3.85 6.44 -16.04
CA LEU A 19 2.75 6.52 -17.00
C LEU A 19 3.06 7.49 -18.14
N SER A 20 3.65 8.66 -17.84
CA SER A 20 4.05 9.65 -18.84
C SER A 20 5.15 9.13 -19.77
N ALA A 21 6.11 8.35 -19.25
CA ALA A 21 7.13 7.68 -20.06
C ALA A 21 6.54 6.67 -21.05
N LEU A 22 5.33 6.17 -20.79
CA LEU A 22 4.54 5.32 -21.69
C LEU A 22 3.55 6.13 -22.56
N GLY A 23 3.69 7.44 -22.66
CA GLY A 23 2.84 8.30 -23.48
C GLY A 23 1.45 8.61 -22.90
N LEU A 24 1.17 8.22 -21.66
CA LEU A 24 -0.11 8.47 -21.00
C LEU A 24 -0.09 9.82 -20.27
N GLU A 25 -1.12 10.65 -20.47
CA GLU A 25 -1.32 11.84 -19.67
C GLU A 25 -1.74 11.45 -18.24
N ALA A 26 -0.94 11.81 -17.25
CA ALA A 26 -1.21 11.49 -15.86
C ALA A 26 -0.94 12.70 -14.95
N LEU A 27 -1.78 12.87 -13.93
CA LEU A 27 -1.64 13.91 -12.91
C LEU A 27 -1.69 13.27 -11.51
N ALA A 28 -0.87 13.79 -10.60
CA ALA A 28 -0.93 13.44 -9.19
C ALA A 28 -2.01 14.26 -8.49
N LEU A 29 -2.88 13.56 -7.76
CA LEU A 29 -3.78 14.15 -6.78
C LEU A 29 -3.77 13.26 -5.54
N PRO A 30 -2.77 13.37 -4.68
CA PRO A 30 -2.63 12.54 -3.49
C PRO A 30 -3.84 12.69 -2.56
N LEU A 31 -4.50 11.60 -2.24
CA LEU A 31 -5.66 11.59 -1.34
C LEU A 31 -5.33 11.01 0.04
N ILE A 32 -4.06 10.72 0.29
CA ILE A 32 -3.53 10.26 1.57
C ILE A 32 -2.22 10.99 1.83
N LYS A 33 -2.14 11.69 2.96
CA LYS A 33 -0.91 12.26 3.50
C LYS A 33 -0.22 11.21 4.37
N VAL A 34 1.07 11.06 4.19
CA VAL A 34 1.93 10.19 5.00
C VAL A 34 2.87 11.06 5.83
N GLY A 35 2.88 10.82 7.13
CA GLY A 35 3.73 11.51 8.10
C GLY A 35 4.55 10.53 8.94
N PRO A 36 5.45 11.02 9.80
CA PRO A 36 6.26 10.19 10.69
C PRO A 36 5.40 9.40 11.67
N ALA A 37 5.98 8.36 12.28
CA ALA A 37 5.37 7.63 13.38
C ALA A 37 5.23 8.52 14.61
N ASP A 38 4.14 8.36 15.37
CA ASP A 38 3.96 9.06 16.66
C ASP A 38 4.95 8.61 17.72
N LYS A 39 5.39 7.34 17.65
CA LYS A 39 6.31 6.71 18.58
C LYS A 39 7.54 6.16 17.86
N PRO A 40 8.50 7.01 17.46
CA PRO A 40 9.73 6.56 16.78
C PRO A 40 10.56 5.57 17.60
N ALA A 41 10.49 5.65 18.92
CA ALA A 41 11.21 4.74 19.83
C ALA A 41 10.79 3.26 19.63
N ASP A 42 9.51 2.99 19.32
CA ASP A 42 9.04 1.62 19.07
C ASP A 42 9.72 1.00 17.84
N LEU A 43 10.03 1.82 16.82
CA LEU A 43 10.75 1.39 15.62
C LEU A 43 12.22 1.07 15.92
N VAL A 44 12.86 1.91 16.73
CA VAL A 44 14.24 1.68 17.20
C VAL A 44 14.31 0.38 18.01
N GLN A 45 13.35 0.16 18.90
CA GLN A 45 13.26 -1.08 19.69
C GLN A 45 13.04 -2.30 18.77
N ALA A 46 12.16 -2.20 17.78
CA ALA A 46 11.93 -3.26 16.81
C ALA A 46 13.21 -3.64 16.04
N TRP A 47 14.02 -2.65 15.66
CA TRP A 47 15.35 -2.87 15.06
C TRP A 47 16.29 -3.63 15.98
N GLN A 48 16.33 -3.28 17.27
CA GLN A 48 17.19 -3.95 18.26
C GLN A 48 16.79 -5.42 18.50
N GLN A 49 15.52 -5.75 18.29
CA GLN A 49 14.95 -7.07 18.51
C GLN A 49 14.80 -7.91 17.22
N LEU A 50 15.38 -7.46 16.09
CA LEU A 50 15.19 -8.12 14.80
C LEU A 50 15.49 -9.62 14.82
N ALA A 51 16.55 -10.02 15.50
CA ALA A 51 16.98 -11.42 15.58
C ALA A 51 15.98 -12.34 16.31
N ASP A 52 15.05 -11.77 17.09
CA ASP A 52 14.03 -12.52 17.84
C ASP A 52 12.84 -12.93 16.96
N TYR A 53 12.70 -12.34 15.76
CA TYR A 53 11.59 -12.62 14.86
C TYR A 53 11.97 -13.65 13.80
N VAL A 54 11.05 -14.60 13.51
CA VAL A 54 11.19 -15.49 12.38
C VAL A 54 11.02 -14.73 11.06
N GLY A 55 10.15 -13.72 11.04
CA GLY A 55 9.91 -12.86 9.89
C GLY A 55 9.40 -11.49 10.27
N VAL A 56 9.69 -10.52 9.40
CA VAL A 56 9.19 -9.13 9.47
C VAL A 56 8.36 -8.85 8.23
N MET A 57 7.05 -8.68 8.41
CA MET A 57 6.09 -8.40 7.35
C MET A 57 5.96 -6.89 7.15
N PHE A 58 6.17 -6.43 5.91
CA PHE A 58 5.94 -5.05 5.50
C PHE A 58 4.67 -4.97 4.65
N VAL A 59 3.73 -4.13 5.07
CA VAL A 59 2.42 -4.03 4.41
C VAL A 59 2.39 -3.02 3.26
N SER A 60 3.44 -2.19 3.09
CA SER A 60 3.53 -1.18 2.02
C SER A 60 4.96 -0.67 1.84
N GLY A 61 5.23 -0.01 0.70
CA GLY A 61 6.50 0.68 0.47
C GLY A 61 6.77 1.78 1.49
N ASN A 62 5.74 2.52 1.93
CA ASN A 62 5.88 3.53 2.98
C ASN A 62 6.31 2.91 4.32
N ALA A 63 5.80 1.71 4.65
CA ALA A 63 6.24 1.01 5.86
C ALA A 63 7.74 0.69 5.79
N VAL A 64 8.25 0.27 4.63
CA VAL A 64 9.68 0.05 4.40
C VAL A 64 10.47 1.34 4.58
N GLU A 65 10.11 2.40 3.85
CA GLU A 65 10.84 3.66 3.84
C GLU A 65 10.94 4.27 5.25
N HIS A 66 9.83 4.32 5.99
CA HIS A 66 9.80 4.89 7.34
C HIS A 66 10.50 4.00 8.37
N PHE A 67 10.40 2.68 8.26
CA PHE A 67 11.11 1.76 9.15
C PHE A 67 12.63 1.89 8.97
N TYR A 68 13.10 1.89 7.72
CA TYR A 68 14.54 2.01 7.41
C TYR A 68 15.09 3.42 7.71
N ALA A 69 14.29 4.47 7.64
CA ALA A 69 14.72 5.82 8.00
C ALA A 69 15.14 5.96 9.48
N LEU A 70 14.65 5.08 10.35
CA LEU A 70 14.96 5.05 11.78
C LEU A 70 15.88 3.89 12.18
N LYS A 71 16.54 3.27 11.20
CA LYS A 71 17.51 2.21 11.48
C LYS A 71 18.70 2.75 12.27
N PRO A 72 19.01 2.20 13.46
CA PRO A 72 20.21 2.56 14.22
C PRO A 72 21.50 2.10 13.46
N PRO A 73 22.61 2.85 13.57
CA PRO A 73 23.83 2.57 12.80
C PRO A 73 24.47 1.19 13.06
N LEU A 74 24.28 0.63 14.23
CA LEU A 74 24.99 -0.58 14.71
C LEU A 74 24.09 -1.82 14.78
N VAL A 75 22.89 -1.80 14.21
CA VAL A 75 22.04 -3.00 14.18
C VAL A 75 22.27 -3.79 12.88
N PRO A 76 22.16 -5.13 12.94
CA PRO A 76 22.24 -5.99 11.76
C PRO A 76 21.22 -5.61 10.69
N GLU A 77 21.58 -5.85 9.44
CA GLU A 77 20.69 -5.67 8.29
C GLU A 77 20.19 -7.00 7.76
N PHE A 78 19.19 -6.97 6.91
CA PHE A 78 18.75 -8.14 6.16
C PHE A 78 19.66 -8.41 4.94
N SER A 79 20.97 -8.23 5.10
CA SER A 79 21.96 -8.54 4.06
C SER A 79 22.27 -10.02 4.02
N ALA A 80 22.81 -10.49 2.90
CA ALA A 80 23.24 -11.89 2.74
C ALA A 80 24.37 -12.29 3.70
N GLN A 81 25.18 -11.31 4.13
CA GLN A 81 26.36 -11.53 4.98
C GLN A 81 26.02 -11.47 6.48
N GLU A 82 24.81 -11.09 6.86
CA GLU A 82 24.41 -10.95 8.25
C GLU A 82 24.01 -12.29 8.87
N ALA A 83 24.36 -12.47 10.14
CA ALA A 83 24.11 -13.70 10.89
C ALA A 83 22.65 -13.88 11.31
N ILE A 84 21.80 -12.85 11.17
CA ILE A 84 20.38 -12.96 11.54
C ILE A 84 19.62 -13.88 10.58
N LYS A 85 18.83 -14.78 11.13
CA LYS A 85 18.01 -15.73 10.34
C LYS A 85 16.65 -15.15 9.95
N THR A 86 16.30 -13.99 10.45
CA THR A 86 15.01 -13.32 10.23
C THR A 86 14.73 -13.13 8.74
N ARG A 87 13.57 -13.57 8.29
CA ARG A 87 13.08 -13.38 6.93
C ARG A 87 12.37 -12.04 6.79
N VAL A 88 12.26 -11.54 5.58
CA VAL A 88 11.55 -10.31 5.25
C VAL A 88 10.39 -10.64 4.31
N TRP A 89 9.19 -10.24 4.68
CA TRP A 89 7.97 -10.59 3.97
C TRP A 89 7.29 -9.36 3.37
N ALA A 90 7.00 -9.42 2.09
CA ALA A 90 6.31 -8.35 1.36
C ALA A 90 4.92 -8.80 0.89
N THR A 91 3.91 -7.98 1.13
CA THR A 91 2.54 -8.28 0.68
C THR A 91 2.34 -8.18 -0.82
N GLY A 92 3.26 -7.52 -1.54
CA GLY A 92 3.13 -7.36 -2.99
C GLY A 92 4.35 -6.73 -3.65
N PRO A 93 4.34 -6.62 -5.00
CA PRO A 93 5.52 -6.26 -5.78
C PRO A 93 6.05 -4.85 -5.51
N GLY A 94 5.18 -3.91 -5.14
CA GLY A 94 5.60 -2.55 -4.76
C GLY A 94 6.43 -2.54 -3.48
N THR A 95 6.01 -3.31 -2.48
CA THR A 95 6.70 -3.48 -1.19
C THR A 95 8.01 -4.24 -1.40
N ALA A 96 8.00 -5.33 -2.17
CA ALA A 96 9.20 -6.11 -2.48
C ALA A 96 10.28 -5.23 -3.15
N ARG A 97 9.92 -4.42 -4.15
CA ARG A 97 10.85 -3.46 -4.76
C ARG A 97 11.39 -2.42 -3.79
N ALA A 98 10.57 -1.96 -2.84
CA ALA A 98 11.04 -1.02 -1.81
C ALA A 98 12.08 -1.67 -0.90
N LEU A 99 11.87 -2.93 -0.49
CA LEU A 99 12.79 -3.71 0.34
C LEU A 99 14.13 -3.96 -0.38
N LEU A 100 14.10 -4.37 -1.65
CA LEU A 100 15.32 -4.55 -2.44
C LEU A 100 16.11 -3.24 -2.57
N ARG A 101 15.45 -2.10 -2.79
CA ARG A 101 16.11 -0.78 -2.79
C ARG A 101 16.67 -0.38 -1.43
N ALA A 102 16.08 -0.86 -0.35
CA ALA A 102 16.57 -0.63 1.01
C ALA A 102 17.76 -1.55 1.39
N GLY A 103 18.21 -2.42 0.47
CA GLY A 103 19.36 -3.30 0.67
C GLY A 103 19.02 -4.70 1.18
N VAL A 104 17.75 -5.08 1.23
CA VAL A 104 17.37 -6.47 1.56
C VAL A 104 17.88 -7.42 0.48
N ALA A 105 18.62 -8.44 0.88
CA ALA A 105 19.09 -9.47 -0.02
C ALA A 105 17.91 -10.29 -0.60
N PRO A 106 17.88 -10.55 -1.92
CA PRO A 106 16.77 -11.26 -2.55
C PRO A 106 16.44 -12.62 -1.90
N GLU A 107 17.46 -13.35 -1.45
CA GLU A 107 17.33 -14.65 -0.77
C GLU A 107 16.68 -14.56 0.62
N ARG A 108 16.59 -13.38 1.20
CA ARG A 108 15.92 -13.11 2.48
C ARG A 108 14.47 -12.68 2.32
N LEU A 109 14.06 -12.34 1.09
CA LEU A 109 12.76 -11.77 0.78
C LEU A 109 11.79 -12.85 0.31
N ASP A 110 10.64 -12.93 0.99
CA ASP A 110 9.50 -13.73 0.56
C ASP A 110 8.33 -12.82 0.16
N ALA A 111 7.71 -13.13 -0.96
CA ALA A 111 6.55 -12.40 -1.48
C ALA A 111 5.70 -13.32 -2.34
N PRO A 112 4.41 -13.03 -2.55
CA PRO A 112 3.62 -13.72 -3.56
C PRO A 112 4.27 -13.60 -4.94
N ALA A 113 4.18 -14.66 -5.73
CA ALA A 113 4.70 -14.67 -7.10
C ALA A 113 4.06 -13.57 -7.95
N LEU A 114 4.77 -13.05 -8.96
CA LEU A 114 4.27 -11.95 -9.79
C LEU A 114 3.00 -12.29 -10.57
N ASP A 115 2.75 -13.56 -10.83
CA ASP A 115 1.56 -14.12 -11.46
C ASP A 115 0.45 -14.49 -10.46
N ALA A 116 0.66 -14.32 -9.15
CA ALA A 116 -0.37 -14.55 -8.14
C ALA A 116 -1.65 -13.76 -8.48
N GLY A 117 -2.81 -14.35 -8.23
CA GLY A 117 -4.10 -13.72 -8.52
C GLY A 117 -4.34 -12.43 -7.73
N GLN A 118 -3.83 -12.37 -6.49
CA GLN A 118 -3.94 -11.23 -5.59
C GLN A 118 -2.61 -10.96 -4.88
N PHE A 119 -2.45 -9.71 -4.40
CA PHE A 119 -1.31 -9.26 -3.60
C PHE A 119 -1.83 -8.73 -2.25
N ASP A 120 -2.13 -9.68 -1.36
CA ASP A 120 -2.69 -9.42 -0.03
C ASP A 120 -2.05 -10.32 1.04
N SER A 121 -2.59 -10.27 2.24
CA SER A 121 -2.11 -11.06 3.37
C SER A 121 -2.35 -12.55 3.17
N GLU A 122 -3.42 -12.91 2.50
CA GLU A 122 -3.81 -14.29 2.22
C GLU A 122 -2.83 -14.94 1.22
N ALA A 123 -2.52 -14.25 0.14
CA ALA A 123 -1.53 -14.71 -0.84
C ALA A 123 -0.13 -14.82 -0.22
N LEU A 124 0.26 -13.86 0.64
CA LEU A 124 1.52 -13.93 1.36
C LEU A 124 1.56 -15.13 2.31
N TRP A 125 0.47 -15.40 3.04
CA TRP A 125 0.42 -16.54 3.98
C TRP A 125 0.68 -17.89 3.30
N GLN A 126 0.22 -18.08 2.06
CA GLN A 126 0.50 -19.30 1.29
C GLN A 126 2.00 -19.53 1.08
N VAL A 127 2.78 -18.46 1.04
CA VAL A 127 4.24 -18.52 0.83
C VAL A 127 4.96 -18.73 2.16
N VAL A 128 4.55 -18.02 3.23
CA VAL A 128 5.34 -17.91 4.45
C VAL A 128 4.77 -18.72 5.63
N GLY A 129 3.54 -19.19 5.54
CA GLY A 129 2.85 -19.84 6.67
C GLY A 129 3.60 -21.02 7.27
N ALA A 130 4.28 -21.82 6.44
CA ALA A 130 5.10 -22.95 6.90
C ALA A 130 6.36 -22.55 7.71
N GLN A 131 6.77 -21.29 7.63
CA GLN A 131 7.90 -20.76 8.40
C GLN A 131 7.50 -20.41 9.85
N VAL A 132 6.19 -20.27 10.12
CA VAL A 132 5.68 -19.96 11.45
C VAL A 132 5.45 -21.26 12.21
N GLN A 133 6.20 -21.45 13.30
CA GLN A 133 6.13 -22.61 14.19
C GLN A 133 5.62 -22.18 15.58
N PRO A 134 5.16 -23.10 16.44
CA PRO A 134 4.84 -22.77 17.83
C PRO A 134 5.98 -22.03 18.53
N GLY A 135 5.66 -20.89 19.16
CA GLY A 135 6.63 -20.01 19.80
C GLY A 135 7.30 -18.98 18.87
N SER A 136 7.07 -19.02 17.55
CA SER A 136 7.59 -18.02 16.62
C SER A 136 7.07 -16.62 16.94
N ARG A 137 7.93 -15.59 16.84
CA ARG A 137 7.54 -14.19 16.86
C ARG A 137 7.57 -13.63 15.42
N VAL A 138 6.56 -12.89 15.07
CA VAL A 138 6.42 -12.22 13.77
C VAL A 138 6.17 -10.74 14.00
N LEU A 139 6.97 -9.87 13.39
CA LEU A 139 6.76 -8.42 13.41
C LEU A 139 5.95 -7.98 12.17
N ILE A 140 4.90 -7.19 12.37
CA ILE A 140 4.11 -6.58 11.30
C ILE A 140 4.34 -5.07 11.32
N VAL A 141 5.08 -4.56 10.32
CA VAL A 141 5.38 -3.14 10.12
C VAL A 141 4.30 -2.51 9.26
N ARG A 142 3.55 -1.55 9.84
CA ARG A 142 2.37 -0.96 9.22
C ARG A 142 2.30 0.56 9.34
N GLY A 143 1.36 1.19 8.62
CA GLY A 143 0.92 2.55 8.89
C GLY A 143 -0.07 2.58 10.05
N GLY A 144 -0.09 3.68 10.78
CA GLY A 144 -1.14 4.02 11.73
C GLY A 144 -2.44 4.32 11.00
N ASP A 145 -3.55 4.08 11.67
CA ASP A 145 -4.88 4.44 11.17
C ASP A 145 -5.17 5.89 11.58
N SER A 146 -5.77 6.67 10.68
CA SER A 146 -6.18 8.03 10.99
C SER A 146 -7.17 8.03 12.18
N ALA A 147 -6.96 8.93 13.14
CA ALA A 147 -7.91 9.14 14.22
C ALA A 147 -9.28 9.47 13.62
N GLY A 148 -10.30 8.65 13.88
CA GLY A 148 -11.66 8.84 13.35
C GLY A 148 -12.02 7.96 12.14
N SER A 149 -11.14 7.09 11.66
CA SER A 149 -11.50 6.08 10.66
C SER A 149 -12.36 4.99 11.32
N GLU A 150 -13.66 4.99 11.06
CA GLU A 150 -14.59 3.91 11.48
C GLU A 150 -14.25 2.53 10.90
N SER A 151 -13.21 2.44 10.06
CA SER A 151 -12.64 1.19 9.58
C SER A 151 -11.75 0.46 10.59
N ALA A 152 -11.63 0.96 11.83
CA ALA A 152 -10.90 0.30 12.92
C ALA A 152 -11.53 -1.03 13.39
N GLY A 153 -12.63 -1.47 12.81
CA GLY A 153 -13.43 -2.59 13.33
C GLY A 153 -13.72 -3.75 12.40
N GLN A 154 -13.24 -3.77 11.16
CA GLN A 154 -13.55 -4.91 10.28
C GLN A 154 -12.27 -5.41 9.60
N GLY A 155 -11.74 -6.54 10.16
CA GLY A 155 -10.83 -7.53 9.56
C GLY A 155 -9.93 -7.01 8.44
N THR A 156 -8.99 -6.14 8.76
CA THR A 156 -7.98 -5.79 7.76
C THR A 156 -7.13 -7.05 7.51
N GLY A 157 -6.63 -7.26 6.31
CA GLY A 157 -5.77 -8.41 6.00
C GLY A 157 -4.62 -8.60 7.00
N ARG A 158 -4.19 -7.53 7.69
CA ARG A 158 -3.17 -7.53 8.76
C ARG A 158 -3.63 -8.29 10.01
N GLU A 159 -4.88 -8.08 10.44
CA GLU A 159 -5.48 -8.77 11.58
C GLU A 159 -5.73 -10.24 11.25
N TRP A 160 -6.20 -10.52 10.05
CA TRP A 160 -6.33 -11.88 9.54
C TRP A 160 -4.96 -12.59 9.56
N PHE A 161 -3.89 -11.94 9.10
CA PHE A 161 -2.54 -12.52 9.12
C PHE A 161 -2.07 -12.79 10.56
N ALA A 162 -2.29 -11.85 11.49
CA ALA A 162 -1.96 -12.04 12.91
C ALA A 162 -2.76 -13.20 13.53
N GLN A 163 -4.03 -13.37 13.17
CA GLN A 163 -4.82 -14.53 13.59
C GLN A 163 -4.25 -15.84 13.04
N ARG A 164 -3.81 -15.86 11.77
CA ARG A 164 -3.15 -17.05 11.18
C ARG A 164 -1.85 -17.41 11.92
N VAL A 165 -1.03 -16.40 12.26
CA VAL A 165 0.17 -16.59 13.09
C VAL A 165 -0.20 -17.19 14.45
N ALA A 166 -1.22 -16.69 15.11
CA ALA A 166 -1.67 -17.21 16.40
C ALA A 166 -2.19 -18.66 16.29
N LEU A 167 -2.97 -18.98 15.25
CA LEU A 167 -3.44 -20.35 14.99
C LEU A 167 -2.30 -21.34 14.72
N ALA A 168 -1.17 -20.87 14.18
CA ALA A 168 0.05 -21.66 14.01
C ALA A 168 0.89 -21.76 15.31
N GLY A 169 0.40 -21.22 16.45
CA GLY A 169 1.08 -21.22 17.73
C GLY A 169 2.15 -20.13 17.88
N GLY A 170 2.23 -19.19 16.95
CA GLY A 170 3.12 -18.04 17.00
C GLY A 170 2.48 -16.80 17.65
N ARG A 171 3.25 -15.73 17.74
CA ARG A 171 2.80 -14.41 18.22
C ARG A 171 3.12 -13.34 17.19
N ALA A 172 2.11 -12.58 16.77
CA ALA A 172 2.27 -11.40 15.94
C ALA A 172 2.37 -10.13 16.81
N GLU A 173 3.31 -9.28 16.48
CA GLU A 173 3.54 -7.97 17.09
C GLU A 173 3.44 -6.91 16.01
N PHE A 174 2.89 -5.74 16.36
CA PHE A 174 2.71 -4.64 15.42
C PHE A 174 3.59 -3.47 15.77
N VAL A 175 4.20 -2.86 14.76
CA VAL A 175 4.85 -1.56 14.89
C VAL A 175 4.32 -0.59 13.85
N VAL A 176 4.00 0.62 14.29
CA VAL A 176 3.51 1.70 13.42
C VAL A 176 4.70 2.49 12.91
N ALA A 177 5.01 2.36 11.62
CA ALA A 177 6.15 3.01 10.99
C ALA A 177 5.85 4.44 10.49
N TYR A 178 4.58 4.76 10.20
CA TYR A 178 4.14 6.06 9.71
C TYR A 178 2.67 6.29 10.03
N GLN A 179 2.25 7.54 10.05
CA GLN A 179 0.84 7.92 10.17
C GLN A 179 0.24 8.25 8.80
N ARG A 180 -1.06 8.01 8.68
CA ARG A 180 -1.86 8.41 7.53
C ARG A 180 -2.91 9.41 7.98
N SER A 181 -3.18 10.38 7.14
CA SER A 181 -4.25 11.35 7.32
C SER A 181 -4.80 11.80 5.99
N ALA A 182 -5.96 12.44 6.01
CA ALA A 182 -6.43 13.20 4.86
C ALA A 182 -5.45 14.36 4.59
N PRO A 183 -5.11 14.66 3.33
CA PRO A 183 -4.28 15.80 3.01
C PRO A 183 -5.05 17.13 3.18
N ASP A 184 -4.27 18.20 3.35
CA ASP A 184 -4.81 19.58 3.32
C ASP A 184 -4.87 20.02 1.85
N PHE A 185 -6.06 19.96 1.27
CA PHE A 185 -6.24 20.25 -0.15
C PHE A 185 -6.28 21.75 -0.45
N SER A 186 -5.53 22.17 -1.45
CA SER A 186 -5.55 23.52 -1.99
C SER A 186 -6.80 23.80 -2.84
N PRO A 187 -7.15 25.08 -3.09
CA PRO A 187 -8.22 25.44 -4.03
C PRO A 187 -8.00 24.89 -5.44
N HIS A 188 -6.75 24.85 -5.90
CA HIS A 188 -6.38 24.30 -7.21
C HIS A 188 -6.64 22.79 -7.31
N GLU A 189 -6.28 22.03 -6.27
CA GLU A 189 -6.57 20.58 -6.21
C GLU A 189 -8.07 20.30 -6.18
N ARG A 190 -8.85 21.18 -5.50
CA ARG A 190 -10.31 21.11 -5.51
C ARG A 190 -10.87 21.30 -6.91
N GLU A 191 -10.40 22.32 -7.63
CA GLU A 191 -10.83 22.59 -9.00
C GLU A 191 -10.48 21.40 -9.92
N LEU A 192 -9.25 20.88 -9.83
CA LEU A 192 -8.80 19.71 -10.56
C LEU A 192 -9.70 18.49 -10.29
N ALA A 193 -10.05 18.23 -9.03
CA ALA A 193 -10.92 17.12 -8.66
C ALA A 193 -12.34 17.27 -9.23
N CYS A 194 -12.91 18.49 -9.18
CA CYS A 194 -14.23 18.77 -9.74
C CYS A 194 -14.25 18.61 -11.27
N GLN A 195 -13.22 19.07 -11.96
CA GLN A 195 -13.06 18.91 -13.41
C GLN A 195 -12.93 17.42 -13.77
N ALA A 196 -12.05 16.68 -13.05
CA ALA A 196 -11.81 15.28 -13.28
C ALA A 196 -13.02 14.36 -12.96
N ALA A 197 -14.03 14.88 -12.26
CA ALA A 197 -15.28 14.17 -12.03
C ALA A 197 -16.18 14.09 -13.30
N THR A 198 -15.95 14.98 -14.30
CA THR A 198 -16.85 15.12 -15.45
C THR A 198 -16.17 15.13 -16.81
N ASP A 199 -14.84 15.36 -16.88
CA ASP A 199 -14.10 15.49 -18.14
C ASP A 199 -13.65 14.15 -18.77
N GLY A 200 -14.06 13.04 -18.17
CA GLY A 200 -13.71 11.70 -18.62
C GLY A 200 -12.36 11.20 -18.14
N ALA A 201 -11.70 11.90 -17.19
CA ALA A 201 -10.51 11.38 -16.52
C ALA A 201 -10.77 10.04 -15.82
N VAL A 202 -9.73 9.21 -15.69
CA VAL A 202 -9.79 7.94 -14.96
C VAL A 202 -9.05 8.07 -13.64
N TRP A 203 -9.76 7.85 -12.55
CA TRP A 203 -9.23 7.88 -11.19
C TRP A 203 -8.58 6.54 -10.85
N LEU A 204 -7.27 6.54 -10.69
CA LEU A 204 -6.51 5.33 -10.29
C LEU A 204 -6.44 5.24 -8.77
N PHE A 205 -7.27 4.36 -8.20
CA PHE A 205 -7.31 4.10 -6.76
C PHE A 205 -6.52 2.86 -6.37
N SER A 206 -5.70 3.01 -5.35
CA SER A 206 -4.96 1.91 -4.70
C SER A 206 -5.24 1.80 -3.20
N SER A 207 -6.25 2.53 -2.69
CA SER A 207 -6.68 2.49 -1.29
C SER A 207 -8.16 2.88 -1.18
N SER A 208 -8.92 2.15 -0.38
CA SER A 208 -10.30 2.51 -0.02
C SER A 208 -10.35 3.80 0.83
N GLU A 209 -9.29 4.07 1.62
CA GLU A 209 -9.15 5.30 2.40
C GLU A 209 -9.05 6.53 1.47
N ALA A 210 -8.35 6.43 0.35
CA ALA A 210 -8.29 7.50 -0.65
C ALA A 210 -9.69 7.86 -1.20
N VAL A 211 -10.52 6.84 -1.46
CA VAL A 211 -11.92 7.05 -1.88
C VAL A 211 -12.72 7.74 -0.78
N ALA A 212 -12.56 7.30 0.48
CA ALA A 212 -13.24 7.89 1.62
C ALA A 212 -12.84 9.37 1.83
N ASN A 213 -11.54 9.67 1.76
CA ASN A 213 -11.02 11.03 1.88
C ASN A 213 -11.56 11.95 0.77
N LEU A 214 -11.62 11.46 -0.48
CA LEU A 214 -12.21 12.21 -1.60
C LEU A 214 -13.68 12.54 -1.34
N ARG A 215 -14.46 11.58 -0.86
CA ARG A 215 -15.87 11.77 -0.54
C ARG A 215 -16.07 12.74 0.62
N ALA A 216 -15.26 12.65 1.66
CA ALA A 216 -15.31 13.56 2.80
C ALA A 216 -14.93 14.99 2.41
N TRP A 217 -13.96 15.14 1.50
CA TRP A 217 -13.52 16.44 1.00
C TRP A 217 -14.53 17.12 0.07
N LEU A 218 -15.21 16.33 -0.80
CA LEU A 218 -16.18 16.82 -1.79
C LEU A 218 -17.54 16.14 -1.60
N PRO A 219 -18.24 16.36 -0.47
CA PRO A 219 -19.45 15.61 -0.14
C PRO A 219 -20.63 15.91 -1.09
N ALA A 220 -20.67 17.09 -1.69
CA ALA A 220 -21.72 17.51 -2.62
C ALA A 220 -21.40 17.15 -4.09
N GLN A 221 -20.17 16.67 -4.39
CA GLN A 221 -19.79 16.33 -5.76
C GLN A 221 -20.47 15.04 -6.22
N SER A 222 -21.12 15.10 -7.38
CA SER A 222 -21.61 13.90 -8.08
C SER A 222 -20.45 13.17 -8.78
N TRP A 223 -20.35 11.88 -8.58
CA TRP A 223 -19.36 11.01 -9.20
C TRP A 223 -19.97 10.12 -10.29
N ALA A 224 -21.27 10.30 -10.63
CA ALA A 224 -22.01 9.47 -11.56
C ALA A 224 -21.43 9.45 -12.99
N SER A 225 -20.72 10.50 -13.41
CA SER A 225 -20.00 10.57 -14.69
C SER A 225 -18.53 10.20 -14.58
N ALA A 226 -18.00 10.03 -13.36
CA ALA A 226 -16.59 9.74 -13.13
C ALA A 226 -16.27 8.26 -13.36
N ARG A 227 -15.02 7.99 -13.73
CA ARG A 227 -14.49 6.68 -14.05
C ARG A 227 -13.37 6.32 -13.06
N ALA A 228 -13.36 5.08 -12.57
CA ALA A 228 -12.34 4.61 -11.64
C ALA A 228 -11.70 3.31 -12.11
N LEU A 229 -10.39 3.20 -11.94
CA LEU A 229 -9.63 1.96 -12.02
C LEU A 229 -9.11 1.64 -10.60
N ALA A 230 -9.57 0.53 -10.04
CA ALA A 230 -9.25 0.11 -8.68
C ALA A 230 -8.30 -1.08 -8.70
N THR A 231 -7.25 -1.06 -7.89
CA THR A 231 -6.23 -2.12 -7.87
C THR A 231 -6.55 -3.30 -6.95
N HIS A 232 -7.79 -3.38 -6.45
CA HIS A 232 -8.28 -4.50 -5.63
C HIS A 232 -9.82 -4.46 -5.55
N PRO A 233 -10.53 -5.61 -5.49
CA PRO A 233 -12.00 -5.67 -5.38
C PRO A 233 -12.59 -4.83 -4.25
N ARG A 234 -11.95 -4.79 -3.06
CA ARG A 234 -12.40 -3.93 -1.94
C ARG A 234 -12.37 -2.43 -2.28
N ILE A 235 -11.40 -2.01 -3.09
CA ILE A 235 -11.28 -0.61 -3.54
C ILE A 235 -12.35 -0.32 -4.58
N ALA A 236 -12.61 -1.26 -5.49
CA ALA A 236 -13.69 -1.15 -6.47
C ALA A 236 -15.05 -1.01 -5.78
N ALA A 237 -15.33 -1.85 -4.77
CA ALA A 237 -16.55 -1.75 -3.96
C ALA A 237 -16.67 -0.37 -3.27
N ALA A 238 -15.57 0.18 -2.75
CA ALA A 238 -15.56 1.51 -2.15
C ALA A 238 -15.87 2.61 -3.18
N ALA A 239 -15.31 2.53 -4.40
CA ALA A 239 -15.57 3.48 -5.48
C ALA A 239 -17.02 3.40 -5.96
N ILE A 240 -17.60 2.20 -6.09
CA ILE A 240 -19.02 2.00 -6.42
C ILE A 240 -19.89 2.63 -5.33
N LYS A 241 -19.62 2.35 -4.06
CA LYS A 241 -20.34 2.95 -2.92
C LYS A 241 -20.21 4.49 -2.87
N ALA A 242 -19.08 5.02 -3.34
CA ALA A 242 -18.86 6.46 -3.47
C ALA A 242 -19.65 7.10 -4.61
N GLY A 243 -20.27 6.33 -5.51
CA GLY A 243 -21.11 6.79 -6.59
C GLY A 243 -20.40 6.96 -7.94
N PHE A 244 -19.20 6.38 -8.12
CA PHE A 244 -18.53 6.36 -9.42
C PHE A 244 -19.35 5.58 -10.45
N GLY A 245 -19.59 6.20 -11.61
CA GLY A 245 -20.48 5.62 -12.64
C GLY A 245 -19.86 4.45 -13.40
N VAL A 246 -18.53 4.45 -13.57
CA VAL A 246 -17.78 3.34 -14.17
C VAL A 246 -16.64 2.95 -13.26
N VAL A 247 -16.62 1.70 -12.82
CA VAL A 247 -15.54 1.14 -12.00
C VAL A 247 -15.02 -0.14 -12.62
N CYS A 248 -13.71 -0.19 -12.90
CA CYS A 248 -13.03 -1.38 -13.38
C CYS A 248 -11.94 -1.78 -12.41
N GLU A 249 -11.54 -3.05 -12.45
CA GLU A 249 -10.49 -3.59 -11.62
C GLU A 249 -9.20 -3.83 -12.43
N SER A 250 -8.08 -3.75 -11.72
CA SER A 250 -6.76 -4.09 -12.25
C SER A 250 -5.92 -4.72 -11.14
N ARG A 251 -4.85 -5.39 -11.51
CA ARG A 251 -3.78 -5.73 -10.57
C ARG A 251 -2.91 -4.49 -10.30
N PRO A 252 -2.22 -4.41 -9.15
CA PRO A 252 -1.50 -3.20 -8.73
C PRO A 252 -0.14 -2.98 -9.42
N THR A 253 0.17 -3.71 -10.49
CA THR A 253 1.41 -3.53 -11.26
C THR A 253 1.23 -2.50 -12.38
N LEU A 254 2.29 -1.81 -12.76
CA LEU A 254 2.23 -0.82 -13.84
C LEU A 254 1.76 -1.44 -15.17
N PRO A 255 2.29 -2.59 -15.62
CA PRO A 255 1.81 -3.22 -16.86
C PRO A 255 0.32 -3.57 -16.82
N ASP A 256 -0.17 -4.12 -15.72
CA ASP A 256 -1.59 -4.48 -15.58
C ASP A 256 -2.49 -3.24 -15.59
N VAL A 257 -2.09 -2.16 -14.93
CA VAL A 257 -2.82 -0.88 -14.94
C VAL A 257 -2.87 -0.31 -16.34
N VAL A 258 -1.75 -0.29 -17.07
CA VAL A 258 -1.70 0.20 -18.47
C VAL A 258 -2.59 -0.66 -19.37
N ALA A 259 -2.53 -1.98 -19.26
CA ALA A 259 -3.39 -2.89 -20.01
C ALA A 259 -4.87 -2.65 -19.72
N SER A 260 -5.24 -2.47 -18.43
CA SER A 260 -6.63 -2.20 -18.03
C SER A 260 -7.11 -0.82 -18.50
N LEU A 261 -6.26 0.20 -18.49
CA LEU A 261 -6.57 1.53 -19.04
C LEU A 261 -6.87 1.44 -20.54
N ALA A 262 -6.06 0.70 -21.29
CA ALA A 262 -6.28 0.50 -22.74
C ALA A 262 -7.55 -0.30 -23.02
N GLN A 263 -7.79 -1.36 -22.26
CA GLN A 263 -8.92 -2.28 -22.46
C GLN A 263 -10.27 -1.63 -22.12
N HIS A 264 -10.38 -1.01 -20.94
CA HIS A 264 -11.66 -0.57 -20.40
C HIS A 264 -11.99 0.88 -20.71
N PHE A 265 -10.96 1.73 -20.86
CA PHE A 265 -11.16 3.17 -21.04
C PHE A 265 -10.66 3.69 -22.38
N ARG A 266 -10.10 2.81 -23.23
CA ARG A 266 -9.53 3.14 -24.55
C ARG A 266 -8.43 4.20 -24.48
N ILE A 267 -7.74 4.31 -23.34
CA ILE A 267 -6.56 5.13 -23.18
C ILE A 267 -5.37 4.33 -23.73
N LYS A 268 -4.82 4.77 -24.84
CA LYS A 268 -3.64 4.14 -25.46
C LYS A 268 -2.42 5.02 -25.23
N PRO A 269 -1.26 4.41 -25.01
CA PRO A 269 0.03 5.10 -25.04
C PRO A 269 0.28 5.84 -26.35
#